data_e692a7237ffa1d98d0a1c484394d3313
#
_entry.id   e692a7237ffa1d98d0a1c484394d3313
#
_cell.length_a   1.000
_cell.length_b   1.000
_cell.length_c   1.000
_cell.angle_alpha   90.00
_cell.angle_beta   90.00
_cell.angle_gamma   90.00
#
_symmetry.space_group_name_H-M   'P 1'
#
loop_
_entity.id
_entity.type
_entity.pdbx_description
1 polymer ?
#
loop_
_entity_poly.entity_id
_entity_poly.type
_entity_poly.pdbx_seq_one_letter_code
_entity_poly.pdbx_strand_id
1 'polypeptide(L)'
;LSMRPTLVLASDQAQPSLALKQVERSHVRVITVPGRNDLSVIDEKIRIIAKATHREAQGESLRRSLRQAVAALPAEPLNKRVLFILNHGGMTAMAAGQQTGADAGIRAAGLQNAMQGFKRYQPLSQEGIIASQPDLVVISQDGVNALGGEANLWKLPGLAQTPAGRHKQLLAIDDMALLGFSVRTPEAIRQLRAKAEQLP
;
A
#
# COMPACT_ATOMS: atom_id res chain seq x y z
N LEU A 1 14.07 2.14 24.60
CA LEU A 1 14.28 3.02 25.75
C LEU A 1 15.70 3.64 25.78
N SER A 2 16.68 3.00 25.17
CA SER A 2 18.05 3.54 25.07
C SER A 2 18.12 4.91 24.39
N MET A 3 17.20 5.19 23.48
CA MET A 3 17.11 6.49 22.77
C MET A 3 16.42 7.59 23.59
N ARG A 4 15.92 7.28 24.78
CA ARG A 4 15.19 8.21 25.67
C ARG A 4 14.12 9.03 24.96
N PRO A 5 13.16 8.40 24.27
CA PRO A 5 12.11 9.15 23.58
C PRO A 5 11.22 9.86 24.60
N THR A 6 10.68 11.00 24.19
CA THR A 6 9.66 11.73 24.98
C THR A 6 8.24 11.43 24.50
N LEU A 7 8.11 10.97 23.27
CA LEU A 7 6.85 10.63 22.63
C LEU A 7 7.07 9.41 21.71
N VAL A 8 6.15 8.47 21.76
CA VAL A 8 6.07 7.33 20.84
C VAL A 8 4.73 7.38 20.11
N LEU A 9 4.76 7.33 18.79
CA LEU A 9 3.59 7.19 17.95
C LEU A 9 3.54 5.74 17.47
N ALA A 10 2.40 5.09 17.68
CA ALA A 10 2.24 3.68 17.34
C ALA A 10 0.89 3.44 16.67
N SER A 11 0.87 2.54 15.69
CA SER A 11 -0.40 2.06 15.12
C SER A 11 -1.21 1.31 16.19
N ASP A 12 -2.53 1.44 16.14
CA ASP A 12 -3.44 0.62 16.96
C ASP A 12 -3.35 -0.88 16.66
N GLN A 13 -2.74 -1.23 15.53
CA GLN A 13 -2.47 -2.61 15.12
C GLN A 13 -1.04 -3.07 15.42
N ALA A 14 -0.23 -2.22 16.10
CA ALA A 14 1.16 -2.55 16.39
C ALA A 14 1.29 -3.75 17.34
N GLN A 15 2.22 -4.65 17.01
CA GLN A 15 2.52 -5.84 17.79
C GLN A 15 4.04 -5.92 18.09
N PRO A 16 4.44 -6.47 19.22
CA PRO A 16 3.59 -6.94 20.32
C PRO A 16 3.10 -5.78 21.22
N SER A 17 1.85 -5.81 21.62
CA SER A 17 1.24 -4.77 22.47
C SER A 17 1.92 -4.65 23.84
N LEU A 18 2.52 -5.73 24.33
CA LEU A 18 3.26 -5.73 25.60
C LEU A 18 4.46 -4.78 25.58
N ALA A 19 5.13 -4.64 24.43
CA ALA A 19 6.25 -3.72 24.29
C ALA A 19 5.81 -2.27 24.49
N LEU A 20 4.66 -1.88 23.94
CA LEU A 20 4.11 -0.53 24.11
C LEU A 20 3.72 -0.26 25.57
N LYS A 21 3.14 -1.26 26.26
CA LYS A 21 2.83 -1.14 27.69
C LYS A 21 4.08 -0.95 28.54
N GLN A 22 5.18 -1.60 28.18
CA GLN A 22 6.47 -1.41 28.87
C GLN A 22 7.01 0.00 28.67
N VAL A 23 6.85 0.57 27.47
CA VAL A 23 7.24 1.94 27.16
C VAL A 23 6.43 2.92 28.01
N GLU A 24 5.11 2.73 28.10
CA GLU A 24 4.23 3.58 28.94
C GLU A 24 4.63 3.53 30.44
N ARG A 25 4.96 2.35 30.93
CA ARG A 25 5.43 2.17 32.32
C ARG A 25 6.74 2.91 32.61
N SER A 26 7.51 3.24 31.58
CA SER A 26 8.74 4.03 31.69
C SER A 26 8.46 5.54 31.61
N HIS A 27 7.21 5.96 31.81
CA HIS A 27 6.78 7.37 31.78
C HIS A 27 7.00 8.04 30.41
N VAL A 28 7.04 7.26 29.33
CA VAL A 28 7.05 7.77 27.97
C VAL A 28 5.61 7.87 27.45
N ARG A 29 5.27 9.01 26.92
CA ARG A 29 3.93 9.22 26.33
C ARG A 29 3.79 8.41 25.05
N VAL A 30 2.79 7.55 24.99
CA VAL A 30 2.44 6.77 23.79
C VAL A 30 1.10 7.26 23.24
N ILE A 31 1.10 7.69 21.99
CA ILE A 31 -0.11 8.09 21.28
C ILE A 31 -0.39 7.04 20.21
N THR A 32 -1.58 6.47 20.24
CA THR A 32 -2.03 5.50 19.26
C THR A 32 -2.67 6.21 18.06
N VAL A 33 -2.25 5.82 16.85
CA VAL A 33 -2.83 6.29 15.60
C VAL A 33 -3.57 5.15 14.90
N PRO A 34 -4.69 5.42 14.19
CA PRO A 34 -5.44 4.37 13.52
C PRO A 34 -4.64 3.74 12.38
N GLY A 35 -4.69 2.41 12.27
CA GLY A 35 -3.97 1.64 11.27
C GLY A 35 -4.87 1.05 10.16
N ARG A 36 -6.15 1.42 10.10
CA ARG A 36 -7.05 0.93 9.05
C ARG A 36 -6.66 1.48 7.66
N ASN A 37 -7.06 0.76 6.63
CA ASN A 37 -6.68 1.02 5.24
C ASN A 37 -7.83 1.68 4.47
N ASP A 38 -8.04 2.97 4.67
CA ASP A 38 -8.95 3.79 3.87
C ASP A 38 -8.43 5.24 3.79
N LEU A 39 -8.93 6.00 2.80
CA LEU A 39 -8.45 7.37 2.58
C LEU A 39 -8.81 8.31 3.73
N SER A 40 -9.91 8.08 4.43
CA SER A 40 -10.33 8.92 5.55
C SER A 40 -9.38 8.84 6.74
N VAL A 41 -8.65 7.72 6.89
CA VAL A 41 -7.71 7.54 7.98
C VAL A 41 -6.52 8.49 7.90
N ILE A 42 -6.16 8.95 6.72
CA ILE A 42 -5.01 9.86 6.53
C ILE A 42 -5.28 11.20 7.22
N ASP A 43 -6.46 11.76 7.03
CA ASP A 43 -6.88 13.01 7.68
C ASP A 43 -6.84 12.87 9.20
N GLU A 44 -7.34 11.77 9.72
CA GLU A 44 -7.38 11.44 11.14
C GLU A 44 -5.97 11.27 11.72
N LYS A 45 -5.07 10.59 11.03
CA LYS A 45 -3.65 10.45 11.41
C LYS A 45 -2.97 11.81 11.52
N ILE A 46 -3.15 12.69 10.53
CA ILE A 46 -2.56 14.02 10.52
C ILE A 46 -3.04 14.82 11.72
N ARG A 47 -4.33 14.80 12.00
CA ARG A 47 -4.93 15.50 13.13
C ARG A 47 -4.34 15.03 14.46
N ILE A 48 -4.25 13.74 14.68
CA ILE A 48 -3.72 13.15 15.91
C ILE A 48 -2.23 13.50 16.08
N ILE A 49 -1.43 13.33 15.04
CA ILE A 49 0.02 13.58 15.08
C ILE A 49 0.30 15.07 15.28
N ALA A 50 -0.42 15.94 14.57
CA ALA A 50 -0.27 17.39 14.68
C ALA A 50 -0.58 17.88 16.12
N LYS A 51 -1.63 17.36 16.73
CA LYS A 51 -1.96 17.65 18.12
C LYS A 51 -0.89 17.15 19.09
N ALA A 52 -0.42 15.92 18.91
CA ALA A 52 0.61 15.31 19.77
C ALA A 52 1.96 16.03 19.69
N THR A 53 2.27 16.66 18.57
CA THR A 53 3.53 17.37 18.33
C THR A 53 3.41 18.88 18.39
N HIS A 54 2.25 19.41 18.77
CA HIS A 54 1.96 20.86 18.85
C HIS A 54 2.19 21.57 17.50
N ARG A 55 1.74 20.95 16.40
CA ARG A 55 1.87 21.45 15.03
C ARG A 55 0.52 21.56 14.32
N GLU A 56 -0.51 22.00 15.04
CA GLU A 56 -1.89 22.01 14.56
C GLU A 56 -2.08 22.87 13.29
N ALA A 57 -1.44 24.04 13.20
CA ALA A 57 -1.53 24.89 12.03
C ALA A 57 -0.95 24.23 10.76
N GLN A 58 0.21 23.58 10.91
CA GLN A 58 0.84 22.81 9.82
C GLN A 58 -0.01 21.60 9.45
N GLY A 59 -0.58 20.93 10.45
CA GLY A 59 -1.50 19.81 10.25
C GLY A 59 -2.73 20.21 9.46
N GLU A 60 -3.33 21.35 9.77
CA GLU A 60 -4.52 21.86 9.06
C GLU A 60 -4.19 22.20 7.59
N SER A 61 -3.05 22.81 7.32
CA SER A 61 -2.59 23.09 5.96
C SER A 61 -2.40 21.78 5.17
N LEU A 62 -1.79 20.77 5.79
CA LEU A 62 -1.58 19.46 5.19
C LEU A 62 -2.91 18.74 4.92
N ARG A 63 -3.86 18.82 5.86
CA ARG A 63 -5.20 18.23 5.69
C ARG A 63 -5.95 18.86 4.51
N ARG A 64 -5.84 20.17 4.32
CA ARG A 64 -6.44 20.85 3.17
C ARG A 64 -5.87 20.36 1.85
N SER A 65 -4.54 20.25 1.76
CA SER A 65 -3.86 19.71 0.58
C SER A 65 -4.29 18.26 0.32
N LEU A 66 -4.41 17.46 1.35
CA LEU A 66 -4.88 16.08 1.27
C LEU A 66 -6.30 15.99 0.69
N ARG A 67 -7.23 16.81 1.21
CA ARG A 67 -8.61 16.83 0.73
C ARG A 67 -8.70 17.18 -0.75
N GLN A 68 -7.89 18.14 -1.20
CA GLN A 68 -7.81 18.49 -2.61
C GLN A 68 -7.30 17.35 -3.47
N ALA A 69 -6.24 16.67 -3.02
CA ALA A 69 -5.66 15.54 -3.74
C ALA A 69 -6.65 14.36 -3.82
N VAL A 70 -7.35 14.05 -2.74
CA VAL A 70 -8.37 12.99 -2.71
C VAL A 70 -9.56 13.35 -3.61
N ALA A 71 -10.04 14.59 -3.55
CA ALA A 71 -11.15 15.04 -4.39
C ALA A 71 -10.83 15.02 -5.88
N ALA A 72 -9.56 15.13 -6.24
CA ALA A 72 -9.10 15.07 -7.64
C ALA A 72 -8.96 13.64 -8.17
N LEU A 73 -9.09 12.61 -7.32
CA LEU A 73 -9.01 11.22 -7.77
C LEU A 73 -10.23 10.83 -8.61
N PRO A 74 -10.04 10.10 -9.72
CA PRO A 74 -11.16 9.62 -10.52
C PRO A 74 -12.08 8.71 -9.69
N ALA A 75 -13.38 8.98 -9.73
CA ALA A 75 -14.38 8.23 -8.99
C ALA A 75 -14.98 7.06 -9.77
N GLU A 76 -14.88 7.10 -11.11
CA GLU A 76 -15.51 6.10 -11.97
C GLU A 76 -14.75 4.78 -11.94
N PRO A 77 -15.46 3.64 -11.75
CA PRO A 77 -14.84 2.34 -11.86
C PRO A 77 -14.25 2.09 -13.24
N LEU A 78 -13.09 1.46 -13.28
CA LEU A 78 -12.44 1.01 -14.51
C LEU A 78 -12.24 -0.50 -14.42
N ASN A 79 -12.73 -1.23 -15.43
CA ASN A 79 -12.66 -2.70 -15.45
C ASN A 79 -11.25 -3.18 -15.84
N LYS A 80 -10.29 -2.95 -14.94
CA LYS A 80 -8.92 -3.45 -15.05
C LYS A 80 -8.54 -4.16 -13.77
N ARG A 81 -7.86 -5.30 -13.93
CA ARG A 81 -7.43 -6.16 -12.83
C ARG A 81 -5.96 -5.94 -12.53
N VAL A 82 -5.65 -5.71 -11.28
CA VAL A 82 -4.30 -5.43 -10.81
C VAL A 82 -3.81 -6.55 -9.91
N LEU A 83 -2.63 -7.08 -10.21
CA LEU A 83 -1.90 -7.98 -9.34
C LEU A 83 -0.81 -7.18 -8.64
N PHE A 84 -0.92 -7.03 -7.33
CA PHE A 84 0.14 -6.45 -6.51
C PHE A 84 1.04 -7.58 -5.99
N ILE A 85 2.35 -7.44 -6.27
CA ILE A 85 3.36 -8.37 -5.79
C ILE A 85 4.19 -7.69 -4.70
N LEU A 86 4.19 -8.30 -3.51
CA LEU A 86 5.08 -7.91 -2.42
C LEU A 86 6.33 -8.77 -2.53
N ASN A 87 7.47 -8.13 -2.75
CA ASN A 87 8.75 -8.81 -2.85
C ASN A 87 9.85 -7.94 -2.23
N HIS A 88 10.50 -8.49 -1.23
CA HIS A 88 11.67 -7.89 -0.60
C HIS A 88 12.81 -8.90 -0.62
N GLY A 89 14.04 -8.43 -0.65
CA GLY A 89 15.21 -9.30 -0.66
C GLY A 89 15.18 -10.32 0.49
N GLY A 90 15.38 -11.60 0.14
CA GLY A 90 15.35 -12.70 1.10
C GLY A 90 13.97 -13.25 1.45
N MET A 91 12.90 -12.70 0.88
CA MET A 91 11.54 -13.20 1.07
C MET A 91 11.01 -13.85 -0.21
N THR A 92 10.11 -14.82 -0.04
CA THR A 92 9.32 -15.34 -1.17
C THR A 92 8.35 -14.26 -1.66
N ALA A 93 8.30 -14.06 -2.98
CA ALA A 93 7.34 -13.13 -3.57
C ALA A 93 5.90 -13.54 -3.26
N MET A 94 5.08 -12.57 -2.84
CA MET A 94 3.70 -12.80 -2.41
C MET A 94 2.73 -11.96 -3.21
N ALA A 95 1.53 -12.49 -3.42
CA ALA A 95 0.40 -11.75 -3.96
C ALA A 95 -0.44 -11.16 -2.83
N ALA A 96 -0.93 -9.94 -3.02
CA ALA A 96 -1.84 -9.30 -2.09
C ALA A 96 -3.28 -9.71 -2.38
N GLY A 97 -3.90 -10.38 -1.43
CA GLY A 97 -5.32 -10.71 -1.45
C GLY A 97 -6.17 -9.61 -0.82
N GLN A 98 -7.36 -9.97 -0.38
CA GLN A 98 -8.30 -9.08 0.31
C GLN A 98 -7.76 -8.64 1.66
N GLN A 99 -8.26 -7.53 2.19
CA GLN A 99 -7.91 -6.99 3.51
C GLN A 99 -6.42 -6.65 3.65
N THR A 100 -5.81 -6.18 2.57
CA THR A 100 -4.45 -5.62 2.55
C THR A 100 -4.49 -4.13 2.21
N GLY A 101 -3.42 -3.42 2.54
CA GLY A 101 -3.27 -2.03 2.09
C GLY A 101 -3.26 -1.92 0.56
N ALA A 102 -2.66 -2.91 -0.12
CA ALA A 102 -2.66 -2.98 -1.58
C ALA A 102 -4.08 -3.14 -2.14
N ASP A 103 -4.88 -4.03 -1.58
CA ASP A 103 -6.29 -4.22 -1.96
C ASP A 103 -7.07 -2.91 -1.83
N ALA A 104 -6.94 -2.25 -0.68
CA ALA A 104 -7.61 -0.97 -0.43
C ALA A 104 -7.15 0.13 -1.40
N GLY A 105 -5.85 0.22 -1.70
CA GLY A 105 -5.31 1.19 -2.66
C GLY A 105 -5.78 0.94 -4.09
N ILE A 106 -5.82 -0.31 -4.52
CA ILE A 106 -6.34 -0.71 -5.83
C ILE A 106 -7.81 -0.31 -5.97
N ARG A 107 -8.62 -0.60 -4.97
CA ARG A 107 -10.05 -0.23 -4.96
C ARG A 107 -10.25 1.27 -4.93
N ALA A 108 -9.43 2.00 -4.17
CA ALA A 108 -9.49 3.46 -4.12
C ALA A 108 -9.16 4.10 -5.47
N ALA A 109 -8.39 3.43 -6.32
CA ALA A 109 -8.12 3.84 -7.69
C ALA A 109 -9.27 3.50 -8.66
N GLY A 110 -10.35 2.88 -8.17
CA GLY A 110 -11.47 2.43 -9.01
C GLY A 110 -11.17 1.17 -9.81
N LEU A 111 -10.15 0.42 -9.40
CA LEU A 111 -9.68 -0.80 -10.08
C LEU A 111 -10.09 -2.05 -9.30
N GLN A 112 -9.86 -3.20 -9.90
CA GLN A 112 -10.16 -4.49 -9.28
C GLN A 112 -8.85 -5.17 -8.86
N ASN A 113 -8.82 -5.71 -7.63
CA ASN A 113 -7.74 -6.59 -7.24
C ASN A 113 -7.91 -7.93 -7.98
N ALA A 114 -6.91 -8.32 -8.77
CA ALA A 114 -6.94 -9.59 -9.49
C ALA A 114 -7.01 -10.79 -8.55
N MET A 115 -6.42 -10.68 -7.36
CA MET A 115 -6.40 -11.74 -6.36
C MET A 115 -7.61 -11.66 -5.45
N GLN A 116 -8.61 -12.48 -5.75
CA GLN A 116 -9.82 -12.68 -4.95
C GLN A 116 -9.75 -14.07 -4.30
N GLY A 117 -10.58 -14.33 -3.32
CA GLY A 117 -10.71 -15.66 -2.73
C GLY A 117 -9.77 -15.95 -1.57
N PHE A 118 -8.85 -15.07 -1.22
CA PHE A 118 -8.05 -15.19 -0.01
C PHE A 118 -7.81 -13.82 0.63
N LYS A 119 -7.49 -13.84 1.90
CA LYS A 119 -7.17 -12.66 2.71
C LYS A 119 -5.67 -12.59 2.98
N ARG A 120 -5.15 -11.38 3.15
CA ARG A 120 -3.75 -11.13 3.45
C ARG A 120 -2.84 -11.51 2.27
N TYR A 121 -1.60 -11.84 2.52
CA TYR A 121 -0.60 -12.16 1.50
C TYR A 121 -0.40 -13.67 1.42
N GLN A 122 -0.33 -14.19 0.20
CA GLN A 122 0.00 -15.59 -0.06
C GLN A 122 1.11 -15.68 -1.09
N PRO A 123 1.96 -16.72 -1.03
CA PRO A 123 2.95 -16.97 -2.07
C PRO A 123 2.32 -17.06 -3.45
N LEU A 124 3.03 -16.59 -4.46
CA LEU A 124 2.57 -16.67 -5.84
C LEU A 124 2.44 -18.14 -6.25
N SER A 125 1.34 -18.47 -6.91
CA SER A 125 1.13 -19.77 -7.55
C SER A 125 0.84 -19.59 -9.03
N GLN A 126 1.34 -20.51 -9.85
CA GLN A 126 1.10 -20.48 -11.29
C GLN A 126 -0.39 -20.50 -11.61
N GLU A 127 -1.11 -21.43 -10.99
CA GLU A 127 -2.55 -21.57 -11.22
C GLU A 127 -3.34 -20.34 -10.79
N GLY A 128 -3.01 -19.79 -9.63
CA GLY A 128 -3.68 -18.59 -9.12
C GLY A 128 -3.45 -17.37 -10.01
N ILE A 129 -2.24 -17.19 -10.50
CA ILE A 129 -1.91 -16.07 -11.40
C ILE A 129 -2.66 -16.23 -12.74
N ILE A 130 -2.62 -17.41 -13.35
CA ILE A 130 -3.32 -17.66 -14.62
C ILE A 130 -4.84 -17.45 -14.43
N ALA A 131 -5.41 -17.98 -13.37
CA ALA A 131 -6.85 -17.83 -13.10
C ALA A 131 -7.26 -16.39 -12.86
N SER A 132 -6.40 -15.58 -12.25
CA SER A 132 -6.70 -14.19 -11.92
C SER A 132 -6.66 -13.24 -13.11
N GLN A 133 -5.95 -13.61 -14.19
CA GLN A 133 -5.84 -12.83 -15.43
C GLN A 133 -5.62 -11.32 -15.21
N PRO A 134 -4.52 -10.92 -14.53
CA PRO A 134 -4.26 -9.50 -14.30
C PRO A 134 -3.95 -8.77 -15.61
N ASP A 135 -4.41 -7.54 -15.70
CA ASP A 135 -4.09 -6.60 -16.79
C ASP A 135 -2.81 -5.81 -16.48
N LEU A 136 -2.48 -5.66 -15.22
CA LEU A 136 -1.35 -4.86 -14.75
C LEU A 136 -0.72 -5.54 -13.54
N VAL A 137 0.61 -5.56 -13.51
CA VAL A 137 1.41 -5.94 -12.33
C VAL A 137 1.93 -4.68 -11.66
N VAL A 138 1.74 -4.58 -10.36
CA VAL A 138 2.28 -3.51 -9.51
C VAL A 138 3.24 -4.12 -8.50
N ILE A 139 4.42 -3.54 -8.41
CA ILE A 139 5.50 -4.00 -7.53
C ILE A 139 6.40 -2.79 -7.20
N SER A 140 7.13 -2.82 -6.10
CA SER A 140 8.14 -1.79 -5.83
C SER A 140 9.35 -1.94 -6.75
N GLN A 141 10.08 -0.85 -6.97
CA GLN A 141 11.34 -0.92 -7.74
C GLN A 141 12.35 -1.83 -7.04
N ASP A 142 12.41 -1.79 -5.71
CA ASP A 142 13.26 -2.70 -4.94
C ASP A 142 12.85 -4.16 -5.12
N GLY A 143 11.56 -4.43 -5.24
CA GLY A 143 11.04 -5.75 -5.54
C GLY A 143 11.45 -6.25 -6.92
N VAL A 144 11.43 -5.40 -7.93
CA VAL A 144 11.95 -5.72 -9.28
C VAL A 144 13.43 -6.03 -9.22
N ASN A 145 14.20 -5.19 -8.54
CA ASN A 145 15.65 -5.37 -8.39
C ASN A 145 16.00 -6.68 -7.65
N ALA A 146 15.22 -7.02 -6.63
CA ALA A 146 15.38 -8.28 -5.88
C ALA A 146 15.14 -9.54 -6.73
N LEU A 147 14.33 -9.43 -7.79
CA LEU A 147 14.13 -10.51 -8.76
C LEU A 147 15.24 -10.60 -9.81
N GLY A 148 16.11 -9.61 -9.86
CA GLY A 148 17.16 -9.51 -10.87
C GLY A 148 16.76 -8.72 -12.12
N GLY A 149 15.69 -7.93 -12.03
CA GLY A 149 15.21 -7.06 -13.10
C GLY A 149 13.86 -7.44 -13.67
N GLU A 150 13.31 -6.60 -14.53
CA GLU A 150 11.99 -6.78 -15.13
C GLU A 150 11.88 -8.06 -15.96
N ALA A 151 12.93 -8.42 -16.69
CA ALA A 151 12.91 -9.65 -17.49
C ALA A 151 12.67 -10.89 -16.61
N ASN A 152 13.23 -10.93 -15.40
CA ASN A 152 13.02 -12.02 -14.45
C ASN A 152 11.62 -11.98 -13.82
N LEU A 153 11.04 -10.79 -13.67
CA LEU A 153 9.65 -10.65 -13.22
C LEU A 153 8.71 -11.44 -14.16
N TRP A 154 8.84 -11.24 -15.47
CA TRP A 154 7.96 -11.88 -16.44
C TRP A 154 8.18 -13.39 -16.55
N LYS A 155 9.28 -13.89 -16.00
CA LYS A 155 9.55 -15.33 -15.88
C LYS A 155 8.89 -15.98 -14.65
N LEU A 156 8.30 -15.21 -13.77
CA LEU A 156 7.54 -15.78 -12.65
C LEU A 156 6.42 -16.67 -13.17
N PRO A 157 6.18 -17.83 -12.52
CA PRO A 157 5.25 -18.83 -13.04
C PRO A 157 3.86 -18.27 -13.29
N GLY A 158 3.35 -18.45 -14.51
CA GLY A 158 2.01 -18.05 -14.93
C GLY A 158 1.88 -16.62 -15.46
N LEU A 159 2.83 -15.72 -15.19
CA LEU A 159 2.71 -14.31 -15.60
C LEU A 159 2.69 -14.15 -17.13
N ALA A 160 3.52 -14.87 -17.85
CA ALA A 160 3.58 -14.78 -19.31
C ALA A 160 2.25 -15.16 -19.99
N GLN A 161 1.39 -15.88 -19.30
CA GLN A 161 0.09 -16.36 -19.80
C GLN A 161 -1.07 -15.41 -19.43
N THR A 162 -0.76 -14.28 -18.83
CA THR A 162 -1.75 -13.26 -18.44
C THR A 162 -1.72 -12.07 -19.41
N PRO A 163 -2.78 -11.25 -19.48
CA PRO A 163 -2.74 -10.03 -20.26
C PRO A 163 -1.57 -9.11 -19.89
N ALA A 164 -1.29 -8.96 -18.59
CA ALA A 164 -0.15 -8.18 -18.11
C ALA A 164 1.18 -8.70 -18.64
N GLY A 165 1.38 -10.02 -18.60
CA GLY A 165 2.60 -10.64 -19.10
C GLY A 165 2.75 -10.58 -20.62
N ARG A 166 1.66 -10.80 -21.34
CA ARG A 166 1.67 -10.70 -22.80
C ARG A 166 2.02 -9.31 -23.31
N HIS A 167 1.56 -8.28 -22.62
CA HIS A 167 1.78 -6.88 -22.99
C HIS A 167 2.88 -6.20 -22.14
N LYS A 168 3.51 -6.93 -21.23
CA LYS A 168 4.55 -6.44 -20.30
C LYS A 168 4.12 -5.18 -19.57
N GLN A 169 2.92 -5.21 -19.01
CA GLN A 169 2.33 -4.08 -18.29
C GLN A 169 2.73 -4.12 -16.83
N LEU A 170 3.65 -3.25 -16.48
CA LEU A 170 4.23 -3.12 -15.15
C LEU A 170 4.16 -1.67 -14.68
N LEU A 171 3.79 -1.47 -13.42
CA LEU A 171 4.00 -0.23 -12.71
C LEU A 171 4.92 -0.50 -11.50
N ALA A 172 6.13 0.04 -11.56
CA ALA A 172 7.00 0.11 -10.41
C ALA A 172 6.63 1.33 -9.57
N ILE A 173 6.23 1.12 -8.32
CA ILE A 173 5.72 2.16 -7.44
C ILE A 173 6.42 2.09 -6.09
N ASP A 174 6.43 3.21 -5.34
CA ASP A 174 6.76 3.16 -3.93
C ASP A 174 5.63 2.44 -3.18
N ASP A 175 5.89 1.20 -2.76
CA ASP A 175 4.90 0.36 -2.11
C ASP A 175 4.44 0.97 -0.76
N MET A 176 5.32 1.60 -0.01
CA MET A 176 4.95 2.26 1.24
C MET A 176 3.97 3.41 1.03
N ALA A 177 4.10 4.15 -0.07
CA ALA A 177 3.15 5.20 -0.42
C ALA A 177 1.76 4.62 -0.70
N LEU A 178 1.69 3.49 -1.41
CA LEU A 178 0.41 2.83 -1.70
C LEU A 178 -0.18 2.13 -0.48
N LEU A 179 0.64 1.38 0.25
CA LEU A 179 0.19 0.48 1.33
C LEU A 179 -0.03 1.19 2.66
N GLY A 180 0.69 2.28 2.91
CA GLY A 180 0.78 2.89 4.23
C GLY A 180 -0.35 3.85 4.59
N PHE A 181 -1.19 4.23 3.65
CA PHE A 181 -2.24 5.24 3.83
C PHE A 181 -1.72 6.47 4.57
N SER A 182 -0.77 7.13 3.90
CA SER A 182 -0.11 8.37 4.33
C SER A 182 -0.44 9.52 3.38
N VAL A 183 0.17 10.68 3.62
CA VAL A 183 0.02 11.85 2.74
C VAL A 183 0.49 11.60 1.30
N ARG A 184 1.30 10.56 1.07
CA ARG A 184 1.79 10.16 -0.26
C ARG A 184 0.85 9.20 -0.98
N THR A 185 -0.14 8.65 -0.30
CA THR A 185 -1.05 7.64 -0.86
C THR A 185 -1.92 8.19 -1.99
N PRO A 186 -2.51 9.40 -1.92
CA PRO A 186 -3.31 9.92 -3.03
C PRO A 186 -2.53 10.00 -4.35
N GLU A 187 -1.27 10.42 -4.34
CA GLU A 187 -0.43 10.46 -5.54
C GLU A 187 -0.12 9.04 -6.06
N ALA A 188 0.13 8.09 -5.18
CA ALA A 188 0.32 6.68 -5.57
C ALA A 188 -0.93 6.12 -6.25
N ILE A 189 -2.11 6.40 -5.70
CA ILE A 189 -3.39 6.00 -6.29
C ILE A 189 -3.61 6.68 -7.65
N ARG A 190 -3.27 7.96 -7.76
CA ARG A 190 -3.34 8.69 -9.03
C ARG A 190 -2.46 8.05 -10.11
N GLN A 191 -1.22 7.71 -9.77
CA GLN A 191 -0.29 7.05 -10.69
C GLN A 191 -0.81 5.68 -11.13
N LEU A 192 -1.35 4.90 -10.19
CA LEU A 192 -1.94 3.60 -10.47
C LEU A 192 -3.13 3.73 -11.43
N ARG A 193 -4.03 4.66 -11.17
CA ARG A 193 -5.19 4.92 -12.03
C ARG A 193 -4.76 5.37 -13.42
N ALA A 194 -3.82 6.30 -13.53
CA ALA A 194 -3.32 6.80 -14.81
C ALA A 194 -2.68 5.68 -15.64
N LYS A 195 -1.92 4.80 -15.02
CA LYS A 195 -1.34 3.64 -15.70
C LYS A 195 -2.42 2.69 -16.19
N ALA A 196 -3.43 2.42 -15.38
CA ALA A 196 -4.54 1.54 -15.75
C ALA A 196 -5.34 2.07 -16.96
N GLU A 197 -5.53 3.38 -17.05
CA GLU A 197 -6.22 4.01 -18.18
C GLU A 197 -5.46 3.89 -19.50
N GLN A 198 -4.15 3.67 -19.46
CA GLN A 198 -3.30 3.49 -20.64
C GLN A 198 -3.22 2.04 -21.12
N LEU A 199 -3.78 1.09 -20.39
CA LEU A 199 -3.71 -0.33 -20.75
C LEU A 199 -4.55 -0.64 -21.99
N PRO A 200 -4.09 -1.58 -22.83
CA PRO A 200 -4.86 -2.01 -24.02
C PRO A 200 -6.19 -2.69 -23.67
#